data_830a889d0b2eed57d3baac5fb5c412ba
#
_entry.id   830a889d0b2eed57d3baac5fb5c412ba
#
_cell.length_a   1.000
_cell.length_b   1.000
_cell.length_c   1.000
_cell.angle_alpha   90.00
_cell.angle_beta   90.00
_cell.angle_gamma   90.00
#
_symmetry.space_group_name_H-M   'P 1'
#
loop_
_entity.id
_entity.type
_entity.pdbx_description
1 polymer ?
#
loop_
_entity_poly.entity_id
_entity_poly.type
_entity_poly.pdbx_seq_one_letter_code
_entity_poly.pdbx_strand_id
1 'polypeptide(L)' 'MSRPQRMISSNEVEVTVTQGELIEDYPNDPRGHSCLILGFGDVSRAVHVVCSPKDEYLAIITAYLPDPAQWSEDFKQRR' A
#
# COMPACT_ATOMS: atom_id res chain seq x y z
N MET A 1 -13.06 9.78 -20.25
CA MET A 1 -12.38 10.72 -19.34
C MET A 1 -11.30 9.97 -18.59
N SER A 2 -10.09 10.48 -18.59
CA SER A 2 -9.00 9.83 -17.87
C SER A 2 -9.16 10.07 -16.37
N ARG A 3 -8.82 9.06 -15.58
CA ARG A 3 -8.86 9.22 -14.13
C ARG A 3 -7.68 10.08 -13.68
N PRO A 4 -7.80 10.77 -12.53
CA PRO A 4 -6.67 11.51 -11.96
C PRO A 4 -5.48 10.59 -11.69
N GLN A 5 -4.27 11.11 -11.83
CA GLN A 5 -3.07 10.32 -11.61
C GLN A 5 -2.94 9.76 -10.19
N ARG A 6 -3.57 10.44 -9.22
CA ARG A 6 -3.55 9.99 -7.82
C ARG A 6 -4.56 8.88 -7.54
N MET A 7 -5.46 8.63 -8.48
CA MET A 7 -6.44 7.58 -8.29
C MET A 7 -5.79 6.22 -8.44
N ILE A 8 -6.04 5.34 -7.47
CA ILE A 8 -5.51 3.99 -7.46
C ILE A 8 -6.67 3.06 -7.80
N SER A 9 -6.49 2.19 -8.80
CA SER A 9 -7.53 1.25 -9.20
C SER A 9 -7.63 0.08 -8.23
N SER A 10 -8.79 -0.57 -8.20
CA SER A 10 -8.95 -1.79 -7.42
C SER A 10 -7.96 -2.85 -7.85
N ASN A 11 -7.64 -2.92 -9.13
CA ASN A 11 -6.65 -3.87 -9.64
C ASN A 11 -5.26 -3.60 -9.06
N GLU A 12 -4.87 -2.33 -8.97
CA GLU A 12 -3.57 -1.96 -8.38
C GLU A 12 -3.51 -2.35 -6.90
N VAL A 13 -4.59 -2.15 -6.16
CA VAL A 13 -4.67 -2.57 -4.75
C VAL A 13 -4.55 -4.08 -4.65
N GLU A 14 -5.28 -4.82 -5.48
CA GLU A 14 -5.26 -6.27 -5.46
C GLU A 14 -3.88 -6.82 -5.79
N VAL A 15 -3.22 -6.30 -6.82
CA VAL A 15 -1.87 -6.72 -7.20
C VAL A 15 -0.89 -6.42 -6.07
N THR A 16 -0.99 -5.24 -5.45
CA THR A 16 -0.12 -4.87 -4.33
C THR A 16 -0.28 -5.83 -3.16
N VAL A 17 -1.50 -6.17 -2.81
CA VAL A 17 -1.77 -7.07 -1.69
C VAL A 17 -1.28 -8.49 -1.97
N THR A 18 -1.42 -8.96 -3.21
CA THR A 18 -1.07 -10.34 -3.55
C THR A 18 0.38 -10.54 -3.93
N GLN A 19 1.03 -9.53 -4.49
CA GLN A 19 2.39 -9.66 -5.01
C GLN A 19 3.38 -8.67 -4.42
N GLY A 20 2.91 -7.75 -3.57
CA GLY A 20 3.75 -6.73 -2.99
C GLY A 20 4.63 -7.23 -1.86
N GLU A 21 5.45 -6.32 -1.34
CA GLU A 21 6.38 -6.61 -0.25
C GLU A 21 5.92 -5.92 1.03
N LEU A 22 5.89 -6.65 2.14
CA LEU A 22 5.62 -6.07 3.45
C LEU A 22 6.80 -5.21 3.87
N ILE A 23 6.61 -3.91 4.06
CA ILE A 23 7.68 -2.98 4.41
C ILE A 23 7.58 -2.40 5.81
N GLU A 24 6.38 -2.32 6.38
CA GLU A 24 6.18 -1.91 7.78
C GLU A 24 5.09 -2.75 8.42
N ASP A 25 5.25 -3.01 9.71
CA ASP A 25 4.29 -3.80 10.47
C ASP A 25 3.93 -3.03 11.74
N TYR A 26 2.63 -2.91 12.02
CA TYR A 26 2.13 -2.14 13.16
C TYR A 26 1.27 -3.05 14.06
N PRO A 27 1.92 -3.93 14.85
CA PRO A 27 1.17 -4.89 15.67
C PRO A 27 0.36 -4.23 16.78
N ASN A 28 0.74 -3.02 17.19
CA ASN A 28 0.07 -2.30 18.28
C ASN A 28 -0.83 -1.16 17.80
N ASP A 29 -1.24 -1.20 16.52
CA ASP A 29 -2.17 -0.21 15.99
C ASP A 29 -3.48 -0.26 16.80
N PRO A 30 -4.00 0.89 17.30
CA PRO A 30 -5.27 0.91 18.04
C PRO A 30 -6.46 0.30 17.29
N ARG A 31 -6.40 0.26 15.96
CA ARG A 31 -7.42 -0.35 15.11
C ARG A 31 -7.24 -1.85 14.96
N GLY A 32 -6.28 -2.44 15.65
CA GLY A 32 -5.85 -3.81 15.48
C GLY A 32 -4.58 -3.89 14.66
N HIS A 33 -3.97 -5.06 14.61
CA HIS A 33 -2.73 -5.26 13.85
C HIS A 33 -2.91 -4.81 12.41
N SER A 34 -2.00 -3.98 11.92
CA SER A 34 -1.99 -3.52 10.53
C SER A 34 -0.59 -3.61 9.95
N CYS A 35 -0.51 -3.50 8.64
CA CYS A 35 0.77 -3.57 7.94
C CYS A 35 0.73 -2.71 6.68
N LEU A 36 1.92 -2.34 6.20
CA LEU A 36 2.09 -1.55 5.00
C LEU A 36 2.77 -2.38 3.93
N ILE A 37 2.14 -2.47 2.76
CA ILE A 37 2.64 -3.27 1.64
C ILE A 37 2.98 -2.33 0.49
N LEU A 38 4.14 -2.55 -0.12
CA LEU A 38 4.59 -1.85 -1.31
C LEU A 38 4.37 -2.72 -2.54
N GLY A 39 3.70 -2.18 -3.54
CA GLY A 39 3.59 -2.82 -4.85
C GLY A 39 3.81 -1.82 -5.95
N PHE A 40 3.75 -2.30 -7.18
CA PHE A 40 3.89 -1.47 -8.36
C PHE A 40 2.67 -1.68 -9.25
N GLY A 41 1.94 -0.60 -9.47
CA GLY A 41 0.72 -0.62 -10.24
C GLY A 41 0.94 -0.21 -11.69
N ASP A 42 -0.01 0.51 -12.25
CA ASP A 42 0.02 0.94 -13.63
C ASP A 42 1.30 1.74 -13.90
N VAL A 43 1.87 1.55 -15.08
CA VAL A 43 3.13 2.18 -15.52
C VAL A 43 4.25 2.05 -14.47
N SER A 44 4.24 0.95 -13.73
CA SER A 44 5.26 0.64 -12.71
C SER A 44 5.37 1.69 -11.60
N ARG A 45 4.30 2.43 -11.33
CA ARG A 45 4.32 3.41 -10.23
C ARG A 45 4.19 2.70 -8.89
N ALA A 46 4.88 3.22 -7.88
CA ALA A 46 4.82 2.65 -6.53
C ALA A 46 3.44 2.90 -5.92
N VAL A 47 2.92 1.89 -5.22
CA VAL A 47 1.63 1.95 -4.52
C VAL A 47 1.84 1.43 -3.11
N HIS A 48 1.36 2.16 -2.12
CA HIS A 48 1.35 1.71 -0.74
C HIS A 48 -0.07 1.34 -0.34
N VAL A 49 -0.24 0.17 0.26
CA VAL A 49 -1.53 -0.28 0.78
C VAL A 49 -1.37 -0.58 2.27
N VAL A 50 -2.19 0.06 3.09
CA VAL A 50 -2.28 -0.27 4.53
C VAL A 50 -3.44 -1.23 4.69
N CYS A 51 -3.18 -2.38 5.28
CA CYS A 51 -4.18 -3.42 5.46
C CYS A 51 -4.07 -4.04 6.84
N SER A 52 -5.14 -4.70 7.26
CA SER A 52 -5.21 -5.38 8.56
C SER A 52 -5.62 -6.83 8.33
N PRO A 53 -4.73 -7.79 8.61
CA PRO A 53 -5.09 -9.21 8.47
C PRO A 53 -6.10 -9.60 9.54
N LYS A 54 -7.16 -10.26 9.09
CA LYS A 54 -8.20 -10.83 9.94
C LYS A 54 -8.18 -12.35 9.78
N ASP A 55 -8.98 -13.06 10.56
CA ASP A 55 -8.95 -14.53 10.55
C ASP A 55 -9.33 -15.11 9.19
N GLU A 56 -10.29 -14.49 8.50
CA GLU A 56 -10.83 -15.04 7.26
C GLU A 56 -10.68 -14.11 6.06
N TYR A 57 -10.17 -12.89 6.27
CA TYR A 57 -10.04 -11.91 5.19
C TYR A 57 -8.98 -10.89 5.54
N LEU A 58 -8.61 -10.10 4.53
CA LEU A 58 -7.67 -8.99 4.67
C LEU A 58 -8.46 -7.69 4.50
N ALA A 59 -8.51 -6.87 5.55
CA ALA A 59 -9.20 -5.59 5.49
C ALA A 59 -8.27 -4.53 4.93
N ILE A 60 -8.68 -3.87 3.84
CA ILE A 60 -7.92 -2.75 3.27
C ILE A 60 -8.32 -1.49 4.02
N ILE A 61 -7.35 -0.85 4.68
CA ILE A 61 -7.59 0.37 5.43
C ILE A 61 -7.48 1.59 4.52
N THR A 62 -6.41 1.68 3.76
CA THR A 62 -6.20 2.76 2.80
C THR A 62 -5.15 2.38 1.78
N ALA A 63 -5.13 3.10 0.67
CA ALA A 63 -4.10 2.97 -0.35
C ALA A 63 -3.72 4.36 -0.83
N TYR A 64 -2.44 4.58 -1.12
CA TYR A 64 -1.97 5.88 -1.59
C TYR A 64 -0.70 5.72 -2.43
N LEU A 65 -0.40 6.76 -3.21
CA LEU A 65 0.86 6.83 -3.94
C LEU A 65 1.88 7.49 -3.01
N PRO A 66 2.99 6.81 -2.67
CA PRO A 66 3.97 7.38 -1.74
C PRO A 66 4.66 8.60 -2.35
N ASP A 67 4.86 9.64 -1.52
CA ASP A 67 5.53 10.87 -1.93
C ASP A 67 7.04 10.64 -1.91
N PRO A 68 7.75 10.84 -3.05
CA PRO A 68 9.20 10.66 -3.09
C PRO A 68 9.94 11.56 -2.10
N ALA A 69 9.35 12.69 -1.71
CA ALA A 69 9.98 13.58 -0.72
C ALA A 69 9.96 12.99 0.69
N GLN A 70 9.05 12.05 0.97
CA GLN A 70 8.88 11.46 2.29
C GLN A 70 9.38 10.02 2.38
N TRP A 71 9.70 9.41 1.26
CA TRP A 71 10.12 8.02 1.19
C TRP A 71 11.44 7.90 0.45
N SER A 72 12.20 6.83 0.74
CA SER A 72 13.44 6.53 0.03
C SER A 72 13.17 6.24 -1.45
N GLU A 73 14.25 6.15 -2.24
CA GLU A 73 14.11 5.90 -3.67
C GLU A 73 13.36 4.62 -4.00
N ASP A 74 13.50 3.60 -3.14
CA ASP A 74 12.80 2.33 -3.32
C ASP A 74 11.44 2.30 -2.64
N PHE A 75 11.03 3.41 -1.99
CA PHE A 75 9.75 3.56 -1.31
C PHE A 75 9.54 2.59 -0.14
N LYS A 76 10.62 2.03 0.39
CA LYS A 76 10.54 1.06 1.49
C LYS A 76 10.80 1.68 2.86
N GLN A 77 11.47 2.82 2.91
CA GLN A 77 11.85 3.48 4.16
C GLN A 77 11.45 4.95 4.14
N ARG A 78 11.01 5.43 5.29
CA ARG A 78 10.72 6.86 5.44
C ARG A 78 12.02 7.65 5.45
N ARG A 79 12.00 8.80 4.84
CA ARG A 79 13.13 9.72 4.86
C ARG A 79 13.24 10.44 6.19
#